data_15326b15ec213d02ac803dfd474fa91f
#
_entry.id   15326b15ec213d02ac803dfd474fa91f
#
_cell.length_a   1.000
_cell.length_b   1.000
_cell.length_c   1.000
_cell.angle_alpha   90.00
_cell.angle_beta   90.00
_cell.angle_gamma   90.00
#
_symmetry.space_group_name_H-M   'P 1'
#
loop_
_entity.id
_entity.type
_entity.pdbx_description
1 polymer ?
#
loop_
_entity_poly.entity_id
_entity_poly.type
_entity_poly.pdbx_seq_one_letter_code
_entity_poly.pdbx_strand_id
1 'polypeptide(L)'
;MGFTTRLSQSGLSPLAKTNPVRSSDTAEGGYYEVSPYDTMIRVNNLDESIKFYCDVLGMKLLRKSEYPSGKFTLAFVGYGDEGDNTVVELTYNWDTHRYDLGNAFGHLALGVDDIYKTCDELRARGAKIVREPGPMAHVSTPIAFIEDPNGYKIELVDLTRHTPRD
;
A
#
# COMPACT_ATOMS: atom_id res chain seq x y z
N MET A 1 17.43 -0.89 43.29
CA MET A 1 17.90 -1.70 42.14
C MET A 1 16.72 -1.78 41.18
N GLY A 2 16.73 -0.92 40.17
CA GLY A 2 15.65 -0.82 39.16
C GLY A 2 16.13 -1.46 37.86
N PHE A 3 15.48 -2.53 37.43
CA PHE A 3 15.70 -3.10 36.09
C PHE A 3 14.80 -2.39 35.09
N THR A 4 15.41 -1.57 34.25
CA THR A 4 14.75 -0.98 33.09
C THR A 4 14.89 -1.96 31.92
N THR A 5 13.81 -2.68 31.62
CA THR A 5 13.75 -3.56 30.45
C THR A 5 13.53 -2.69 29.22
N ARG A 6 14.55 -2.51 28.40
CA ARG A 6 14.46 -1.92 27.05
C ARG A 6 13.76 -2.91 26.14
N LEU A 7 12.55 -2.60 25.70
CA LEU A 7 11.92 -3.28 24.59
C LEU A 7 12.67 -2.95 23.30
N SER A 8 13.28 -3.97 22.71
CA SER A 8 13.90 -3.94 21.39
C SER A 8 12.80 -3.73 20.35
N GLN A 9 12.81 -2.58 19.70
CA GLN A 9 12.06 -2.39 18.45
C GLN A 9 12.76 -3.21 17.37
N SER A 10 12.24 -4.38 17.07
CA SER A 10 12.58 -5.09 15.84
C SER A 10 11.95 -4.36 14.67
N GLY A 11 12.69 -3.39 14.13
CA GLY A 11 12.28 -2.64 12.95
C GLY A 11 12.18 -3.57 11.75
N LEU A 12 11.10 -3.46 11.00
CA LEU A 12 11.05 -3.87 9.62
C LEU A 12 12.17 -3.12 8.90
N SER A 13 13.15 -3.84 8.35
CA SER A 13 14.18 -3.24 7.53
C SER A 13 13.51 -2.53 6.35
N PRO A 14 13.88 -1.27 6.05
CA PRO A 14 13.34 -0.61 4.87
C PRO A 14 13.78 -1.39 3.64
N LEU A 15 12.83 -1.82 2.82
CA LEU A 15 13.05 -2.38 1.49
C LEU A 15 14.02 -1.48 0.74
N ALA A 16 15.06 -2.09 0.16
CA ALA A 16 16.04 -1.39 -0.65
C ALA A 16 15.31 -0.62 -1.77
N LYS A 17 15.54 0.68 -1.80
CA LYS A 17 15.00 1.59 -2.80
C LYS A 17 15.40 1.11 -4.19
N THR A 18 14.50 0.55 -4.95
CA THR A 18 14.63 0.50 -6.40
C THR A 18 14.05 1.80 -6.95
N ASN A 19 14.84 2.88 -6.86
CA ASN A 19 14.56 4.05 -7.66
C ASN A 19 14.60 3.63 -9.13
N PRO A 20 13.66 4.06 -9.97
CA PRO A 20 13.85 3.97 -11.40
C PRO A 20 15.19 4.64 -11.73
N VAL A 21 16.02 3.94 -12.51
CA VAL A 21 17.33 4.39 -12.93
C VAL A 21 17.18 5.74 -13.62
N ARG A 22 17.68 6.80 -13.01
CA ARG A 22 17.92 8.06 -13.72
C ARG A 22 19.09 7.81 -14.67
N SER A 23 18.80 7.48 -15.90
CA SER A 23 19.83 7.46 -16.94
C SER A 23 20.11 8.90 -17.34
N SER A 24 21.29 9.40 -17.00
CA SER A 24 21.81 10.71 -17.39
C SER A 24 22.45 10.69 -18.79
N ASP A 25 21.94 9.89 -19.72
CA ASP A 25 22.44 9.87 -21.08
C ASP A 25 21.39 10.48 -22.01
N THR A 26 21.66 11.72 -22.39
CA THR A 26 20.97 12.50 -23.41
C THR A 26 21.11 11.85 -24.77
N ALA A 27 20.08 11.14 -25.22
CA ALA A 27 19.82 10.92 -26.61
C ALA A 27 18.68 11.84 -27.04
N GLU A 28 18.88 12.60 -28.11
CA GLU A 28 17.93 13.54 -28.71
C GLU A 28 16.62 12.85 -29.07
N GLY A 29 15.61 13.10 -28.28
CA GLY A 29 14.24 12.60 -28.42
C GLY A 29 13.57 12.76 -27.08
N GLY A 30 12.99 13.95 -26.81
CA GLY A 30 12.44 14.31 -25.51
C GLY A 30 11.31 13.37 -25.07
N TYR A 31 11.66 12.30 -24.42
CA TYR A 31 10.71 11.53 -23.63
C TYR A 31 10.52 12.28 -22.31
N TYR A 32 9.31 12.74 -22.05
CA TYR A 32 8.95 13.22 -20.71
C TYR A 32 9.03 12.01 -19.78
N GLU A 33 9.83 12.14 -18.70
CA GLU A 33 9.87 11.12 -17.66
C GLU A 33 8.53 11.17 -16.91
N VAL A 34 7.67 10.19 -17.19
CA VAL A 34 6.34 10.06 -16.55
C VAL A 34 6.38 8.87 -15.62
N SER A 35 6.05 9.09 -14.36
CA SER A 35 5.93 8.02 -13.36
C SER A 35 4.54 8.09 -12.69
N PRO A 36 3.99 6.96 -12.20
CA PRO A 36 2.79 6.99 -11.38
C PRO A 36 3.01 7.87 -10.16
N TYR A 37 2.13 8.85 -9.96
CA TYR A 37 2.20 9.77 -8.83
C TYR A 37 1.44 9.20 -7.63
N ASP A 38 0.18 8.84 -7.83
CA ASP A 38 -0.65 8.20 -6.83
C ASP A 38 -1.63 7.19 -7.45
N THR A 39 -2.29 6.45 -6.57
CA THR A 39 -3.50 5.68 -6.90
C THR A 39 -4.61 6.15 -5.98
N MET A 40 -5.68 6.72 -6.56
CA MET A 40 -6.82 7.21 -5.80
C MET A 40 -7.87 6.11 -5.61
N ILE A 41 -8.33 5.96 -4.35
CA ILE A 41 -9.49 5.15 -3.99
C ILE A 41 -10.48 5.97 -3.15
N ARG A 42 -11.77 5.70 -3.33
CA ARG A 42 -12.83 6.35 -2.55
C ARG A 42 -13.13 5.56 -1.29
N VAL A 43 -13.22 6.24 -0.15
CA VAL A 43 -13.45 5.62 1.15
C VAL A 43 -14.73 6.14 1.81
N ASN A 44 -15.43 5.25 2.52
CA ASN A 44 -16.67 5.58 3.22
C ASN A 44 -16.43 6.23 4.57
N ASN A 45 -15.31 5.89 5.19
CA ASN A 45 -14.87 6.39 6.49
C ASN A 45 -13.35 6.64 6.42
N LEU A 46 -12.97 7.92 6.42
CA LEU A 46 -11.58 8.30 6.24
C LEU A 46 -10.69 7.88 7.40
N ASP A 47 -11.18 8.04 8.64
CA ASP A 47 -10.37 7.74 9.83
C ASP A 47 -10.15 6.23 9.98
N GLU A 48 -11.16 5.41 9.65
CA GLU A 48 -11.03 3.95 9.63
C GLU A 48 -10.04 3.50 8.53
N SER A 49 -10.10 4.12 7.37
CA SER A 49 -9.18 3.82 6.27
C SER A 49 -7.75 4.25 6.62
N ILE A 50 -7.55 5.47 7.14
CA ILE A 50 -6.22 5.90 7.62
C ILE A 50 -5.68 4.93 8.66
N LYS A 51 -6.49 4.51 9.63
CA LYS A 51 -6.08 3.55 10.65
C LYS A 51 -5.66 2.21 10.04
N PHE A 52 -6.41 1.70 9.05
CA PHE A 52 -6.04 0.46 8.37
C PHE A 52 -4.71 0.59 7.62
N TYR A 53 -4.55 1.62 6.79
CA TYR A 53 -3.32 1.79 6.01
C TYR A 53 -2.11 2.11 6.89
N CYS A 54 -2.28 2.85 8.00
CA CYS A 54 -1.18 3.21 8.88
C CYS A 54 -0.89 2.13 9.95
N ASP A 55 -1.90 1.69 10.70
CA ASP A 55 -1.67 0.81 11.86
C ASP A 55 -1.53 -0.66 11.43
N VAL A 56 -2.29 -1.09 10.42
CA VAL A 56 -2.26 -2.48 9.94
C VAL A 56 -1.16 -2.66 8.91
N LEU A 57 -1.13 -1.85 7.85
CA LEU A 57 -0.16 -1.97 6.76
C LEU A 57 1.18 -1.27 7.04
N GLY A 58 1.26 -0.41 8.07
CA GLY A 58 2.50 0.27 8.47
C GLY A 58 2.88 1.44 7.56
N MET A 59 1.96 1.98 6.79
CA MET A 59 2.17 3.21 6.03
C MET A 59 2.21 4.43 6.95
N LYS A 60 2.64 5.56 6.42
CA LYS A 60 2.59 6.86 7.09
C LYS A 60 1.48 7.70 6.49
N LEU A 61 0.75 8.43 7.32
CA LEU A 61 -0.07 9.55 6.84
C LEU A 61 0.88 10.69 6.46
N LEU A 62 0.94 11.00 5.16
CA LEU A 62 1.85 12.01 4.62
C LEU A 62 1.24 13.40 4.66
N ARG A 63 -0.03 13.51 4.27
CA ARG A 63 -0.81 14.75 4.37
C ARG A 63 -2.32 14.45 4.41
N LYS A 64 -3.08 15.37 4.97
CA LYS A 64 -4.55 15.38 4.99
C LYS A 64 -5.03 16.80 4.73
N SER A 65 -5.96 16.99 3.79
CA SER A 65 -6.48 18.31 3.41
C SER A 65 -7.97 18.27 3.17
N GLU A 66 -8.68 19.27 3.69
CA GLU A 66 -10.12 19.44 3.50
C GLU A 66 -10.41 20.45 2.39
N TYR A 67 -11.42 20.16 1.60
CA TYR A 67 -11.87 20.99 0.48
C TYR A 67 -13.36 21.30 0.63
N PRO A 68 -13.73 22.30 1.50
CA PRO A 68 -15.13 22.56 1.84
C PRO A 68 -16.01 22.92 0.64
N SER A 69 -15.48 23.64 -0.34
CA SER A 69 -16.22 24.00 -1.56
C SER A 69 -16.59 22.79 -2.42
N GLY A 70 -15.78 21.72 -2.38
CA GLY A 70 -16.00 20.46 -3.07
C GLY A 70 -16.63 19.39 -2.20
N LYS A 71 -16.77 19.64 -0.89
CA LYS A 71 -17.29 18.70 0.12
C LYS A 71 -16.54 17.37 0.11
N PHE A 72 -15.22 17.41 0.14
CA PHE A 72 -14.39 16.23 0.24
C PHE A 72 -13.13 16.49 1.07
N THR A 73 -12.54 15.41 1.57
CA THR A 73 -11.26 15.39 2.25
C THR A 73 -10.35 14.38 1.57
N LEU A 74 -9.10 14.77 1.35
CA LEU A 74 -8.06 13.90 0.83
C LEU A 74 -7.07 13.54 1.94
N ALA A 75 -6.64 12.29 1.98
CA ALA A 75 -5.51 11.84 2.79
C ALA A 75 -4.57 11.01 1.91
N PHE A 76 -3.28 11.25 2.03
CA PHE A 76 -2.25 10.53 1.28
C PHE A 76 -1.46 9.67 2.25
N VAL A 77 -1.38 8.38 1.94
CA VAL A 77 -0.67 7.39 2.76
C VAL A 77 0.36 6.64 1.92
N GLY A 78 1.50 6.32 2.51
CA GLY A 78 2.59 5.65 1.80
C GLY A 78 3.75 5.23 2.70
N TYR A 79 4.70 4.51 2.13
CA TYR A 79 5.90 4.06 2.85
C TYR A 79 7.05 5.06 2.80
N GLY A 80 7.00 6.04 1.89
CA GLY A 80 8.00 7.09 1.72
C GLY A 80 7.37 8.41 1.30
N ASP A 81 8.18 9.42 1.05
CA ASP A 81 7.73 10.77 0.67
C ASP A 81 7.09 10.76 -0.74
N GLU A 82 6.05 11.58 -0.94
CA GLU A 82 5.31 11.68 -2.22
C GLU A 82 6.21 12.06 -3.41
N GLY A 83 7.28 12.80 -3.18
CA GLY A 83 8.21 13.23 -4.22
C GLY A 83 9.01 12.09 -4.87
N ASP A 84 9.19 10.98 -4.14
CA ASP A 84 10.06 9.87 -4.56
C ASP A 84 9.31 8.53 -4.66
N ASN A 85 8.05 8.48 -4.23
CA ASN A 85 7.29 7.22 -4.14
C ASN A 85 5.86 7.42 -4.63
N THR A 86 5.32 6.39 -5.28
CA THR A 86 3.87 6.30 -5.52
C THR A 86 3.15 6.10 -4.19
N VAL A 87 2.08 6.86 -3.96
CA VAL A 87 1.30 6.84 -2.73
C VAL A 87 -0.15 6.41 -3.00
N VAL A 88 -0.92 6.16 -1.96
CA VAL A 88 -2.36 5.93 -2.06
C VAL A 88 -3.07 7.20 -1.61
N GLU A 89 -3.92 7.75 -2.50
CA GLU A 89 -4.84 8.84 -2.18
C GLU A 89 -6.17 8.25 -1.70
N LEU A 90 -6.53 8.57 -0.46
CA LEU A 90 -7.81 8.23 0.14
C LEU A 90 -8.74 9.43 -0.01
N THR A 91 -9.78 9.31 -0.87
CA THR A 91 -10.75 10.36 -1.12
C THR A 91 -12.05 10.08 -0.37
N TYR A 92 -12.38 10.94 0.60
CA TYR A 92 -13.63 10.90 1.34
C TYR A 92 -14.56 12.02 0.89
N ASN A 93 -15.68 11.67 0.23
CA ASN A 93 -16.73 12.61 -0.13
C ASN A 93 -17.75 12.70 1.03
N TRP A 94 -17.96 13.90 1.58
CA TRP A 94 -18.70 14.11 2.84
C TRP A 94 -20.14 13.61 2.83
N ASP A 95 -20.81 13.72 1.68
CA ASP A 95 -22.23 13.35 1.54
C ASP A 95 -22.40 11.91 0.96
N THR A 96 -21.31 11.11 0.88
CA THR A 96 -21.33 9.76 0.30
C THR A 96 -20.90 8.73 1.32
N HIS A 97 -21.84 7.88 1.72
CA HIS A 97 -21.62 6.86 2.76
C HIS A 97 -21.37 5.45 2.21
N ARG A 98 -21.52 5.25 0.91
CA ARG A 98 -21.34 3.94 0.27
C ARG A 98 -20.96 4.09 -1.19
N TYR A 99 -20.04 3.24 -1.63
CA TYR A 99 -19.66 3.06 -3.03
C TYR A 99 -19.98 1.63 -3.48
N ASP A 100 -20.39 1.49 -4.73
CA ASP A 100 -20.43 0.21 -5.42
C ASP A 100 -19.10 0.05 -6.14
N LEU A 101 -18.28 -0.91 -5.71
CA LEU A 101 -16.97 -1.15 -6.30
C LEU A 101 -17.07 -1.87 -7.66
N GLY A 102 -18.21 -2.48 -7.96
CA GLY A 102 -18.38 -3.25 -9.19
C GLY A 102 -17.35 -4.38 -9.31
N ASN A 103 -16.96 -4.69 -10.56
CA ASN A 103 -15.98 -5.73 -10.87
C ASN A 103 -14.86 -5.27 -11.81
N ALA A 104 -14.76 -3.97 -12.08
CA ALA A 104 -13.75 -3.43 -13.00
C ALA A 104 -12.41 -3.13 -12.31
N PHE A 105 -12.44 -2.71 -11.04
CA PHE A 105 -11.22 -2.53 -10.26
C PHE A 105 -10.71 -3.89 -9.77
N GLY A 106 -9.42 -4.18 -10.00
CA GLY A 106 -8.78 -5.42 -9.55
C GLY A 106 -8.29 -5.33 -8.10
N HIS A 107 -7.09 -4.81 -7.93
CA HIS A 107 -6.43 -4.71 -6.62
C HIS A 107 -5.31 -3.66 -6.65
N LEU A 108 -4.86 -3.27 -5.46
CA LEU A 108 -3.52 -2.69 -5.25
C LEU A 108 -2.56 -3.85 -4.97
N ALA A 109 -1.29 -3.74 -5.38
CA ALA A 109 -0.29 -4.76 -5.08
C ALA A 109 0.83 -4.17 -4.20
N LEU A 110 1.22 -4.93 -3.16
CA LEU A 110 2.31 -4.60 -2.26
C LEU A 110 3.33 -5.75 -2.26
N GLY A 111 4.60 -5.41 -2.48
CA GLY A 111 5.69 -6.36 -2.37
C GLY A 111 6.10 -6.60 -0.92
N VAL A 112 6.36 -7.86 -0.56
CA VAL A 112 6.81 -8.27 0.78
C VAL A 112 7.96 -9.26 0.69
N ASP A 113 8.82 -9.30 1.73
CA ASP A 113 9.99 -10.19 1.74
C ASP A 113 9.63 -11.64 2.12
N ASP A 114 8.69 -11.82 3.04
CA ASP A 114 8.18 -13.12 3.50
C ASP A 114 6.68 -13.05 3.64
N ILE A 115 5.98 -13.59 2.66
CA ILE A 115 4.52 -13.47 2.59
C ILE A 115 3.81 -14.25 3.70
N TYR A 116 4.36 -15.39 4.15
CA TYR A 116 3.74 -16.18 5.22
C TYR A 116 3.81 -15.45 6.55
N LYS A 117 5.02 -14.97 6.90
CA LYS A 117 5.23 -14.18 8.11
C LYS A 117 4.42 -12.88 8.07
N THR A 118 4.41 -12.18 6.93
CA THR A 118 3.64 -10.94 6.74
C THR A 118 2.14 -11.19 6.94
N CYS A 119 1.58 -12.26 6.38
CA CYS A 119 0.17 -12.58 6.59
C CYS A 119 -0.17 -12.86 8.06
N ASP A 120 0.71 -13.55 8.79
CA ASP A 120 0.51 -13.81 10.24
C ASP A 120 0.56 -12.51 11.04
N GLU A 121 1.50 -11.62 10.76
CA GLU A 121 1.60 -10.31 11.40
C GLU A 121 0.39 -9.42 11.09
N LEU A 122 -0.05 -9.37 9.84
CA LEU A 122 -1.22 -8.59 9.43
C LEU A 122 -2.51 -9.12 10.07
N ARG A 123 -2.66 -10.45 10.15
CA ARG A 123 -3.78 -11.09 10.85
C ARG A 123 -3.80 -10.72 12.33
N ALA A 124 -2.64 -10.72 12.99
CA ALA A 124 -2.51 -10.31 14.39
C ALA A 124 -2.87 -8.84 14.61
N ARG A 125 -2.70 -7.97 13.58
CA ARG A 125 -3.12 -6.56 13.58
C ARG A 125 -4.58 -6.36 13.16
N GLY A 126 -5.32 -7.45 12.85
CA GLY A 126 -6.73 -7.40 12.50
C GLY A 126 -7.03 -7.31 11.00
N ALA A 127 -6.06 -7.54 10.11
CA ALA A 127 -6.32 -7.61 8.69
C ALA A 127 -7.22 -8.80 8.33
N LYS A 128 -8.15 -8.59 7.41
CA LYS A 128 -8.98 -9.64 6.83
C LYS A 128 -8.24 -10.31 5.67
N ILE A 129 -7.71 -11.52 5.89
CA ILE A 129 -7.11 -12.32 4.82
C ILE A 129 -8.25 -12.95 4.02
N VAL A 130 -8.38 -12.64 2.74
CA VAL A 130 -9.42 -13.18 1.84
C VAL A 130 -8.88 -14.25 0.90
N ARG A 131 -7.55 -14.36 0.77
CA ARG A 131 -6.86 -15.48 0.17
C ARG A 131 -5.56 -15.74 0.95
N GLU A 132 -5.42 -16.94 1.45
CA GLU A 132 -4.22 -17.38 2.18
C GLU A 132 -2.98 -17.36 1.29
N PRO A 133 -1.77 -17.14 1.87
CA PRO A 133 -0.53 -17.12 1.11
C PRO A 133 -0.24 -18.48 0.45
N GLY A 134 0.14 -18.43 -0.80
CA GLY A 134 0.49 -19.62 -1.58
C GLY A 134 0.64 -19.35 -3.07
N PRO A 135 1.19 -20.30 -3.84
CA PRO A 135 1.38 -20.14 -5.27
C PRO A 135 0.03 -20.10 -6.01
N MET A 136 0.04 -19.53 -7.20
CA MET A 136 -1.07 -19.64 -8.16
C MET A 136 -0.91 -20.89 -9.02
N ALA A 137 -2.03 -21.35 -9.64
CA ALA A 137 -2.03 -22.57 -10.45
C ALA A 137 -1.01 -22.58 -11.61
N HIS A 138 -0.58 -21.40 -12.08
CA HIS A 138 0.32 -21.27 -13.23
C HIS A 138 1.54 -20.37 -12.94
N VAL A 139 1.73 -19.94 -11.69
CA VAL A 139 2.82 -19.05 -11.27
C VAL A 139 3.38 -19.52 -9.93
N SER A 140 4.69 -19.74 -9.87
CA SER A 140 5.34 -20.25 -8.65
C SER A 140 5.47 -19.19 -7.54
N THR A 141 5.37 -17.89 -7.88
CA THR A 141 5.43 -16.80 -6.90
C THR A 141 4.24 -16.88 -5.95
N PRO A 142 4.45 -17.00 -4.64
CA PRO A 142 3.37 -16.95 -3.67
C PRO A 142 2.74 -15.56 -3.65
N ILE A 143 1.40 -15.56 -3.62
CA ILE A 143 0.59 -14.35 -3.42
C ILE A 143 -0.45 -14.58 -2.32
N ALA A 144 -0.93 -13.50 -1.72
CA ALA A 144 -2.06 -13.50 -0.81
C ALA A 144 -2.94 -12.29 -1.10
N PHE A 145 -4.18 -12.31 -0.62
CA PHE A 145 -5.05 -11.14 -0.68
C PHE A 145 -5.59 -10.79 0.70
N ILE A 146 -5.54 -9.52 1.02
CA ILE A 146 -6.27 -8.92 2.14
C ILE A 146 -7.33 -7.96 1.60
N GLU A 147 -8.24 -7.55 2.46
CA GLU A 147 -9.31 -6.61 2.12
C GLU A 147 -9.27 -5.42 3.07
N ASP A 148 -9.36 -4.21 2.52
CA ASP A 148 -9.43 -2.98 3.29
C ASP A 148 -10.86 -2.77 3.87
N PRO A 149 -11.09 -1.77 4.75
CA PRO A 149 -12.41 -1.52 5.32
C PRO A 149 -13.52 -1.20 4.30
N ASN A 150 -13.16 -0.79 3.09
CA ASN A 150 -14.11 -0.46 2.02
C ASN A 150 -14.37 -1.62 1.06
N GLY A 151 -13.66 -2.75 1.22
CA GLY A 151 -13.74 -3.92 0.35
C GLY A 151 -12.74 -3.93 -0.81
N TYR A 152 -11.80 -2.98 -0.88
CA TYR A 152 -10.73 -3.03 -1.87
C TYR A 152 -9.76 -4.17 -1.56
N LYS A 153 -9.44 -4.94 -2.58
CA LYS A 153 -8.45 -6.01 -2.46
C LYS A 153 -7.04 -5.45 -2.55
N ILE A 154 -6.17 -5.96 -1.69
CA ILE A 154 -4.75 -5.67 -1.71
C ILE A 154 -4.02 -7.00 -1.86
N GLU A 155 -3.30 -7.15 -2.97
CA GLU A 155 -2.44 -8.28 -3.23
C GLU A 155 -1.12 -8.12 -2.49
N LEU A 156 -0.67 -9.16 -1.82
CA LEU A 156 0.68 -9.28 -1.29
C LEU A 156 1.47 -10.19 -2.21
N VAL A 157 2.64 -9.75 -2.65
CA VAL A 157 3.52 -10.47 -3.57
C VAL A 157 4.85 -10.74 -2.89
N ASP A 158 5.27 -12.00 -2.81
CA ASP A 158 6.58 -12.38 -2.27
C ASP A 158 7.69 -11.98 -3.26
N LEU A 159 8.43 -10.92 -2.95
CA LEU A 159 9.50 -10.40 -3.80
C LEU A 159 10.75 -11.27 -3.81
N THR A 160 10.97 -12.08 -2.76
CA THR A 160 12.14 -12.97 -2.68
C THR A 160 12.01 -14.18 -3.61
N ARG A 161 10.77 -14.52 -3.98
CA ARG A 161 10.42 -15.63 -4.87
C ARG A 161 9.80 -15.15 -6.19
N HIS A 162 9.76 -13.84 -6.38
CA HIS A 162 9.27 -13.25 -7.62
C HIS A 162 10.37 -13.36 -8.69
N THR A 163 10.14 -14.18 -9.71
CA THR A 163 10.96 -14.18 -10.91
C THR A 163 10.30 -13.23 -11.90
N PRO A 164 10.95 -12.12 -12.29
CA PRO A 164 10.45 -11.30 -13.39
C PRO A 164 10.25 -12.20 -14.60
N ARG A 165 9.13 -12.06 -15.29
CA ARG A 165 8.93 -12.78 -16.56
C ARG A 165 9.82 -12.11 -17.61
N ASP A 166 10.64 -12.90 -18.25
CA ASP A 166 11.35 -12.52 -19.48
C ASP A 166 10.35 -12.18 -20.58
#